data_37498ba823cfa0bbd2e5f16edeefcb97
#
_entry.id   37498ba823cfa0bbd2e5f16edeefcb97
#
_cell.length_a   1.000
_cell.length_b   1.000
_cell.length_c   1.000
_cell.angle_alpha   90.00
_cell.angle_beta   90.00
_cell.angle_gamma   90.00
#
_symmetry.space_group_name_H-M   'P 1'
#
loop_
_entity.id
_entity.type
_entity.pdbx_description
1 polymer ?
#
loop_
_entity_poly.entity_id
_entity_poly.type
_entity_poly.pdbx_seq_one_letter_code
_entity_poly.pdbx_strand_id
1 'polypeptide(L)'
;TGKSYLLARYIADHAKENILVFAPNITILDEIRKAVGFSAPQVTYRTFQSLIYNRKDNGLLRAEHILIDEFHHFGAEIWGSALQEVIENNPCANVLGTSATPIRPEGMIDTVDLYFEGNLFYELTLPQAWYYNILPVPVLVQSAYGLDNELDRLQRKLERSGCSKGRKEKVQRKLDLARVDFKEALGAPEVIRKFLPTSVRKLLVFCRDLTDLKQMVPEVCGWLTRAGRAITPFEIHHAQGERQNGRILDAFREESDRLHVLFSVNMLIEGLHVEGVDAVLFLRRTESYIVTLQQLGRCLDAGAGKQPVVLDFVNNLSGKSVYDVMAPHLERLSLLPSPKGFEGNTSFLATGFLSDIRLRIEELL
;
A
#
# COMPACT_ATOMS: atom_id res chain seq x y z
N THR A 1 9.36 -6.05 -1.14
CA THR A 1 9.45 -6.65 0.22
C THR A 1 10.21 -7.98 0.27
N GLY A 2 10.62 -8.56 -0.87
CA GLY A 2 11.41 -9.78 -0.91
C GLY A 2 10.62 -11.10 -0.79
N LYS A 3 9.29 -11.08 -0.68
CA LYS A 3 8.46 -12.30 -0.59
C LYS A 3 8.68 -13.27 -1.77
N SER A 4 8.64 -12.76 -3.00
CA SER A 4 8.86 -13.59 -4.21
C SER A 4 10.25 -14.21 -4.24
N TYR A 5 11.28 -13.49 -3.76
CA TYR A 5 12.64 -14.04 -3.63
C TYR A 5 12.74 -15.10 -2.53
N LEU A 6 12.02 -14.93 -1.43
CA LEU A 6 11.94 -15.94 -0.36
C LEU A 6 11.31 -17.23 -0.89
N LEU A 7 10.18 -17.13 -1.60
CA LEU A 7 9.53 -18.28 -2.23
C LEU A 7 10.43 -18.92 -3.28
N ALA A 8 11.11 -18.12 -4.12
CA ALA A 8 12.04 -18.62 -5.12
C ALA A 8 13.22 -19.35 -4.48
N ARG A 9 13.76 -18.85 -3.37
CA ARG A 9 14.82 -19.51 -2.61
C ARG A 9 14.35 -20.83 -2.02
N TYR A 10 13.15 -20.85 -1.43
CA TYR A 10 12.55 -22.08 -0.91
C TYR A 10 12.40 -23.14 -2.02
N ILE A 11 11.89 -22.73 -3.19
CA ILE A 11 11.77 -23.61 -4.36
C ILE A 11 13.14 -24.16 -4.79
N ALA A 12 14.18 -23.34 -4.77
CA ALA A 12 15.53 -23.75 -5.15
C ALA A 12 16.10 -24.79 -4.16
N ASP A 13 15.86 -24.61 -2.87
CA ASP A 13 16.33 -25.53 -1.83
C ASP A 13 15.58 -26.88 -1.86
N HIS A 14 14.36 -26.92 -2.41
CA HIS A 14 13.50 -28.11 -2.54
C HIS A 14 13.23 -28.52 -4.01
N ALA A 15 14.15 -28.20 -4.94
CA ALA A 15 13.92 -28.34 -6.38
C ALA A 15 13.67 -29.78 -6.89
N LYS A 16 13.90 -30.79 -6.07
CA LYS A 16 13.68 -32.21 -6.40
C LYS A 16 12.33 -32.74 -5.92
N GLU A 17 11.61 -31.96 -5.14
CA GLU A 17 10.35 -32.30 -4.48
C GLU A 17 9.18 -31.68 -5.23
N ASN A 18 7.98 -32.28 -5.10
CA ASN A 18 6.79 -31.74 -5.74
C ASN A 18 6.27 -30.52 -4.96
N ILE A 19 6.21 -29.39 -5.62
CA ILE A 19 5.81 -28.12 -5.02
C ILE A 19 4.59 -27.56 -5.74
N LEU A 20 3.56 -27.20 -4.99
CA LEU A 20 2.42 -26.42 -5.48
C LEU A 20 2.61 -24.95 -5.05
N VAL A 21 2.50 -24.03 -6.00
CA VAL A 21 2.58 -22.60 -5.74
C VAL A 21 1.26 -21.95 -6.11
N PHE A 22 0.64 -21.28 -5.14
CA PHE A 22 -0.61 -20.57 -5.30
C PHE A 22 -0.41 -19.07 -5.13
N ALA A 23 -1.05 -18.26 -6.00
CA ALA A 23 -1.07 -16.81 -5.93
C ALA A 23 -2.39 -16.23 -6.49
N PRO A 24 -2.74 -14.98 -6.19
CA PRO A 24 -3.97 -14.34 -6.67
C PRO A 24 -4.09 -14.28 -8.19
N ASN A 25 -3.00 -14.06 -8.90
CA ASN A 25 -3.00 -13.85 -10.35
C ASN A 25 -1.74 -14.38 -11.04
N ILE A 26 -1.78 -14.43 -12.38
CA ILE A 26 -0.69 -14.95 -13.22
C ILE A 26 0.56 -14.07 -13.12
N THR A 27 0.41 -12.77 -13.00
CA THR A 27 1.55 -11.83 -12.94
C THR A 27 2.46 -12.14 -11.75
N ILE A 28 1.88 -12.39 -10.58
CA ILE A 28 2.65 -12.77 -9.38
C ILE A 28 3.33 -14.12 -9.58
N LEU A 29 2.64 -15.10 -10.17
CA LEU A 29 3.25 -16.40 -10.48
C LEU A 29 4.44 -16.26 -11.44
N ASP A 30 4.34 -15.39 -12.42
CA ASP A 30 5.42 -15.11 -13.38
C ASP A 30 6.60 -14.38 -12.73
N GLU A 31 6.34 -13.48 -11.77
CA GLU A 31 7.40 -12.87 -10.94
C GLU A 31 8.14 -13.92 -10.11
N ILE A 32 7.42 -14.85 -9.48
CA ILE A 32 8.03 -15.95 -8.72
C ILE A 32 8.84 -16.84 -9.66
N ARG A 33 8.31 -17.24 -10.84
CA ARG A 33 9.04 -18.02 -11.85
C ARG A 33 10.33 -17.35 -12.31
N LYS A 34 10.26 -16.04 -12.60
CA LYS A 34 11.44 -15.25 -12.97
C LYS A 34 12.48 -15.22 -11.84
N ALA A 35 12.04 -15.07 -10.59
CA ALA A 35 12.91 -15.06 -9.44
C ALA A 35 13.58 -16.44 -9.19
N VAL A 36 12.90 -17.56 -9.52
CA VAL A 36 13.47 -18.91 -9.47
C VAL A 36 14.65 -19.04 -10.45
N GLY A 37 14.51 -18.49 -11.67
CA GLY A 37 15.61 -18.35 -12.62
C GLY A 37 16.10 -19.64 -13.31
N PHE A 38 15.48 -20.79 -13.03
CA PHE A 38 15.80 -22.07 -13.65
C PHE A 38 14.55 -22.92 -13.90
N SER A 39 14.67 -23.97 -14.72
CA SER A 39 13.57 -24.92 -14.98
C SER A 39 13.35 -25.82 -13.77
N ALA A 40 12.15 -25.75 -13.20
CA ALA A 40 11.73 -26.56 -12.06
C ALA A 40 10.45 -27.37 -12.45
N PRO A 41 10.59 -28.51 -13.16
CA PRO A 41 9.46 -29.26 -13.69
C PRO A 41 8.55 -29.85 -12.61
N GLN A 42 9.04 -30.03 -11.37
CA GLN A 42 8.27 -30.50 -10.22
C GLN A 42 7.40 -29.41 -9.60
N VAL A 43 7.53 -28.14 -10.04
CA VAL A 43 6.76 -27.02 -9.49
C VAL A 43 5.52 -26.77 -10.34
N THR A 44 4.37 -26.88 -9.72
CA THR A 44 3.08 -26.55 -10.33
C THR A 44 2.58 -25.21 -9.83
N TYR A 45 2.36 -24.28 -10.74
CA TYR A 45 1.88 -22.93 -10.44
C TYR A 45 0.40 -22.81 -10.77
N ARG A 46 -0.40 -22.33 -9.82
CA ARG A 46 -1.85 -22.16 -9.97
C ARG A 46 -2.31 -20.83 -9.38
N THR A 47 -3.27 -20.16 -10.05
CA THR A 47 -3.97 -19.03 -9.44
C THR A 47 -5.10 -19.53 -8.53
N PHE A 48 -5.49 -18.75 -7.52
CA PHE A 48 -6.66 -19.07 -6.69
C PHE A 48 -7.91 -19.26 -7.54
N GLN A 49 -8.08 -18.47 -8.60
CA GLN A 49 -9.21 -18.58 -9.51
C GLN A 49 -9.21 -19.92 -10.27
N SER A 50 -8.03 -20.44 -10.64
CA SER A 50 -7.91 -21.73 -11.33
C SER A 50 -8.35 -22.91 -10.47
N LEU A 51 -8.26 -22.81 -9.13
CA LEU A 51 -8.76 -23.84 -8.20
C LEU A 51 -10.28 -23.97 -8.24
N ILE A 52 -10.98 -22.86 -8.51
CA ILE A 52 -12.44 -22.87 -8.62
C ILE A 52 -12.89 -23.50 -9.95
N TYR A 53 -12.28 -23.07 -11.06
CA TYR A 53 -12.64 -23.57 -12.39
C TYR A 53 -12.28 -25.05 -12.57
N ASN A 54 -11.19 -25.52 -11.99
CA ASN A 54 -10.69 -26.88 -12.10
C ASN A 54 -10.94 -27.71 -10.84
N ARG A 55 -12.03 -27.48 -10.13
CA ARG A 55 -12.30 -28.10 -8.81
C ARG A 55 -12.22 -29.63 -8.83
N LYS A 56 -12.60 -30.28 -9.95
CA LYS A 56 -12.51 -31.73 -10.12
C LYS A 56 -11.07 -32.24 -10.10
N ASP A 57 -10.11 -31.43 -10.53
CA ASP A 57 -8.70 -31.78 -10.63
C ASP A 57 -7.93 -31.47 -9.33
N ASN A 58 -8.51 -30.68 -8.42
CA ASN A 58 -7.85 -30.32 -7.14
C ASN A 58 -7.54 -31.56 -6.31
N GLY A 59 -8.42 -32.55 -6.31
CA GLY A 59 -8.20 -33.81 -5.62
C GLY A 59 -7.06 -34.68 -6.17
N LEU A 60 -6.53 -34.36 -7.37
CA LEU A 60 -5.39 -35.04 -7.99
C LEU A 60 -4.04 -34.36 -7.72
N LEU A 61 -4.07 -33.11 -7.21
CA LEU A 61 -2.85 -32.36 -6.89
C LEU A 61 -2.12 -33.04 -5.71
N ARG A 62 -0.87 -33.40 -5.92
CA ARG A 62 0.01 -34.00 -4.89
C ARG A 62 1.28 -33.17 -4.77
N ALA A 63 1.68 -32.91 -3.52
CA ALA A 63 2.89 -32.15 -3.22
C ALA A 63 3.44 -32.49 -1.84
N GLU A 64 4.74 -32.32 -1.72
CA GLU A 64 5.47 -32.32 -0.46
C GLU A 64 5.50 -30.92 0.15
N HIS A 65 5.33 -29.88 -0.70
CA HIS A 65 5.31 -28.48 -0.28
C HIS A 65 4.19 -27.71 -0.96
N ILE A 66 3.48 -26.90 -0.18
CA ILE A 66 2.42 -25.98 -0.66
C ILE A 66 2.82 -24.56 -0.28
N LEU A 67 3.08 -23.72 -1.28
CA LEU A 67 3.46 -22.33 -1.11
C LEU A 67 2.28 -21.42 -1.51
N ILE A 68 1.92 -20.48 -0.63
CA ILE A 68 0.76 -19.62 -0.82
C ILE A 68 1.23 -18.17 -0.72
N ASP A 69 1.28 -17.44 -1.85
CA ASP A 69 1.53 -15.99 -1.81
C ASP A 69 0.24 -15.22 -1.60
N GLU A 70 0.32 -14.13 -0.85
CA GLU A 70 -0.82 -13.33 -0.40
C GLU A 70 -1.89 -14.17 0.32
N PHE A 71 -1.45 -14.99 1.28
CA PHE A 71 -2.32 -15.95 1.99
C PHE A 71 -3.48 -15.29 2.77
N HIS A 72 -3.47 -13.99 2.98
CA HIS A 72 -4.62 -13.27 3.55
C HIS A 72 -5.90 -13.44 2.71
N HIS A 73 -5.78 -13.78 1.42
CA HIS A 73 -6.93 -14.17 0.58
C HIS A 73 -7.52 -15.54 0.96
N PHE A 74 -6.81 -16.35 1.73
CA PHE A 74 -7.29 -17.66 2.17
C PHE A 74 -8.63 -17.58 2.93
N GLY A 75 -8.89 -16.47 3.62
CA GLY A 75 -10.15 -16.23 4.32
C GLY A 75 -11.38 -15.96 3.43
N ALA A 76 -11.25 -15.91 2.09
CA ALA A 76 -12.39 -15.76 1.20
C ALA A 76 -13.18 -17.08 1.10
N GLU A 77 -14.50 -17.05 1.32
CA GLU A 77 -15.34 -18.27 1.36
C GLU A 77 -15.14 -19.22 0.19
N ILE A 78 -15.00 -18.68 -1.03
CA ILE A 78 -14.93 -19.49 -2.25
C ILE A 78 -13.50 -20.02 -2.46
N TRP A 79 -12.50 -19.16 -2.37
CA TRP A 79 -11.09 -19.56 -2.64
C TRP A 79 -10.49 -20.34 -1.48
N GLY A 80 -10.83 -19.94 -0.26
CA GLY A 80 -10.36 -20.58 0.96
C GLY A 80 -10.78 -22.05 1.01
N SER A 81 -12.05 -22.35 0.69
CA SER A 81 -12.53 -23.74 0.67
C SER A 81 -11.82 -24.61 -0.36
N ALA A 82 -11.54 -24.07 -1.56
CA ALA A 82 -10.84 -24.81 -2.61
C ALA A 82 -9.37 -25.08 -2.25
N LEU A 83 -8.72 -24.11 -1.62
CA LEU A 83 -7.34 -24.25 -1.16
C LEU A 83 -7.24 -25.20 0.03
N GLN A 84 -8.20 -25.13 0.97
CA GLN A 84 -8.32 -26.04 2.09
C GLN A 84 -8.45 -27.49 1.62
N GLU A 85 -9.27 -27.76 0.61
CA GLU A 85 -9.42 -29.07 0.00
C GLU A 85 -8.08 -29.62 -0.54
N VAL A 86 -7.25 -28.76 -1.17
CA VAL A 86 -5.91 -29.15 -1.62
C VAL A 86 -5.00 -29.50 -0.44
N ILE A 87 -5.03 -28.71 0.64
CA ILE A 87 -4.22 -28.97 1.83
C ILE A 87 -4.64 -30.27 2.50
N GLU A 88 -5.92 -30.53 2.67
CA GLU A 88 -6.47 -31.76 3.25
C GLU A 88 -6.11 -32.99 2.43
N ASN A 89 -6.02 -32.89 1.10
CA ASN A 89 -5.57 -33.96 0.22
C ASN A 89 -4.04 -34.22 0.26
N ASN A 90 -3.29 -33.35 0.96
CA ASN A 90 -1.84 -33.43 1.13
C ASN A 90 -1.44 -33.30 2.62
N PRO A 91 -1.90 -34.21 3.51
CA PRO A 91 -1.76 -34.04 4.96
C PRO A 91 -0.33 -34.06 5.48
N CYS A 92 0.64 -34.55 4.68
CA CYS A 92 2.05 -34.55 5.01
C CYS A 92 2.83 -33.41 4.36
N ALA A 93 2.16 -32.52 3.61
CA ALA A 93 2.82 -31.40 2.95
C ALA A 93 3.19 -30.28 3.94
N ASN A 94 4.37 -29.69 3.74
CA ASN A 94 4.75 -28.48 4.42
C ASN A 94 4.03 -27.28 3.76
N VAL A 95 3.23 -26.55 4.53
CA VAL A 95 2.49 -25.38 4.04
C VAL A 95 3.19 -24.10 4.48
N LEU A 96 3.58 -23.26 3.53
CA LEU A 96 4.20 -21.95 3.75
C LEU A 96 3.37 -20.85 3.13
N GLY A 97 2.88 -19.91 3.94
CA GLY A 97 2.18 -18.71 3.50
C GLY A 97 3.07 -17.48 3.54
N THR A 98 2.96 -16.59 2.53
CA THR A 98 3.55 -15.26 2.54
C THR A 98 2.47 -14.21 2.33
N SER A 99 2.56 -13.08 3.07
CA SER A 99 1.63 -11.96 2.92
C SER A 99 2.32 -10.64 3.27
N ALA A 100 1.85 -9.53 2.71
CA ALA A 100 2.25 -8.21 3.15
C ALA A 100 1.60 -7.84 4.50
N THR A 101 0.44 -8.39 4.78
CA THR A 101 -0.33 -8.18 6.01
C THR A 101 -1.07 -9.45 6.36
N PRO A 102 -0.95 -9.97 7.58
CA PRO A 102 -1.64 -11.19 7.98
C PRO A 102 -3.13 -10.94 8.33
N ILE A 103 -3.50 -9.68 8.54
CA ILE A 103 -4.85 -9.30 8.96
C ILE A 103 -5.71 -9.03 7.73
N ARG A 104 -6.83 -9.70 7.64
CA ARG A 104 -7.84 -9.44 6.62
C ARG A 104 -8.70 -8.24 7.04
N PRO A 105 -8.86 -7.20 6.18
CA PRO A 105 -9.65 -6.01 6.51
C PRO A 105 -11.12 -6.31 6.84
N GLU A 106 -11.72 -7.25 6.10
CA GLU A 106 -13.08 -7.69 6.36
C GLU A 106 -13.12 -8.53 7.64
N GLY A 107 -13.67 -7.95 8.69
CA GLY A 107 -13.83 -8.59 10.00
C GLY A 107 -12.59 -8.57 10.89
N MET A 108 -11.50 -7.92 10.51
CA MET A 108 -10.23 -7.87 11.28
C MET A 108 -9.74 -9.28 11.69
N ILE A 109 -9.85 -10.22 10.76
CA ILE A 109 -9.48 -11.62 11.00
C ILE A 109 -7.98 -11.78 10.87
N ASP A 110 -7.31 -12.31 11.90
CA ASP A 110 -5.93 -12.75 11.82
C ASP A 110 -5.87 -14.11 11.09
N THR A 111 -5.31 -14.08 9.89
CA THR A 111 -5.23 -15.27 9.05
C THR A 111 -4.10 -16.22 9.47
N VAL A 112 -3.12 -15.76 10.25
CA VAL A 112 -2.08 -16.64 10.83
C VAL A 112 -2.69 -17.51 11.92
N ASP A 113 -3.46 -16.91 12.83
CA ASP A 113 -4.14 -17.67 13.89
C ASP A 113 -5.14 -18.67 13.30
N LEU A 114 -5.90 -18.24 12.29
CA LEU A 114 -6.98 -19.05 11.74
C LEU A 114 -6.51 -20.23 10.89
N TYR A 115 -5.47 -20.03 10.04
CA TYR A 115 -5.06 -21.03 9.04
C TYR A 115 -3.70 -21.66 9.30
N PHE A 116 -2.89 -21.06 10.17
CA PHE A 116 -1.55 -21.53 10.51
C PHE A 116 -1.36 -21.76 12.01
N GLU A 117 -2.47 -21.84 12.79
CA GLU A 117 -2.45 -22.12 14.24
C GLU A 117 -1.51 -21.17 15.01
N GLY A 118 -1.41 -19.92 14.59
CA GLY A 118 -0.51 -18.93 15.18
C GLY A 118 0.97 -19.13 14.82
N ASN A 119 1.33 -20.05 13.93
CA ASN A 119 2.70 -20.31 13.52
C ASN A 119 3.25 -19.22 12.60
N LEU A 120 3.67 -18.09 13.18
CA LEU A 120 4.36 -17.02 12.49
C LEU A 120 5.88 -17.28 12.52
N PHE A 121 6.43 -17.72 11.38
CA PHE A 121 7.84 -18.05 11.27
C PHE A 121 8.74 -16.81 11.21
N TYR A 122 8.33 -15.76 10.48
CA TYR A 122 9.08 -14.54 10.32
C TYR A 122 8.18 -13.35 10.02
N GLU A 123 8.45 -12.23 10.65
CA GLU A 123 7.77 -10.96 10.38
C GLU A 123 8.82 -9.85 10.20
N LEU A 124 8.66 -9.07 9.13
CA LEU A 124 9.37 -7.82 8.92
C LEU A 124 8.36 -6.69 8.74
N THR A 125 8.10 -5.95 9.80
CA THR A 125 7.20 -4.81 9.73
C THR A 125 7.83 -3.64 8.97
N LEU A 126 7.01 -2.75 8.42
CA LEU A 126 7.51 -1.55 7.75
C LEU A 126 8.36 -0.65 8.67
N PRO A 127 8.00 -0.43 9.96
CA PRO A 127 8.89 0.25 10.91
C PRO A 127 10.25 -0.42 11.07
N GLN A 128 10.30 -1.75 11.15
CA GLN A 128 11.56 -2.48 11.22
C GLN A 128 12.39 -2.31 9.94
N ALA A 129 11.73 -2.39 8.77
CA ALA A 129 12.41 -2.20 7.49
C ALA A 129 13.03 -0.80 7.36
N TRP A 130 12.39 0.23 7.87
CA TRP A 130 12.94 1.58 7.96
C TRP A 130 14.07 1.70 8.98
N TYR A 131 13.86 1.14 10.17
CA TYR A 131 14.86 1.17 11.25
C TYR A 131 16.17 0.48 10.86
N TYR A 132 16.07 -0.64 10.14
CA TYR A 132 17.24 -1.39 9.66
C TYR A 132 17.76 -0.91 8.28
N ASN A 133 17.30 0.22 7.76
CA ASN A 133 17.67 0.75 6.44
C ASN A 133 17.46 -0.24 5.28
N ILE A 134 16.55 -1.21 5.43
CA ILE A 134 16.17 -2.15 4.38
C ILE A 134 15.33 -1.41 3.32
N LEU A 135 14.48 -0.50 3.77
CA LEU A 135 13.68 0.39 2.92
C LEU A 135 13.98 1.85 3.26
N PRO A 136 13.98 2.75 2.26
CA PRO A 136 14.14 4.17 2.51
C PRO A 136 12.96 4.75 3.26
N VAL A 137 13.22 5.64 4.21
CA VAL A 137 12.19 6.39 4.93
C VAL A 137 11.64 7.48 4.01
N PRO A 138 10.33 7.51 3.73
CA PRO A 138 9.76 8.53 2.87
C PRO A 138 9.65 9.89 3.56
N VAL A 139 9.71 10.96 2.77
CA VAL A 139 9.24 12.29 3.20
C VAL A 139 7.73 12.28 3.13
N LEU A 140 7.06 12.42 4.26
CA LEU A 140 5.61 12.52 4.32
C LEU A 140 5.17 13.97 4.40
N VAL A 141 4.37 14.38 3.41
CA VAL A 141 3.76 15.72 3.36
C VAL A 141 2.25 15.56 3.48
N GLN A 142 1.73 15.98 4.60
CA GLN A 142 0.28 16.03 4.84
C GLN A 142 -0.26 17.40 4.45
N SER A 143 -1.30 17.43 3.64
CA SER A 143 -2.00 18.65 3.25
C SER A 143 -3.50 18.44 3.25
N ALA A 144 -4.23 19.40 3.78
CA ALA A 144 -5.68 19.31 3.92
C ALA A 144 -6.40 19.79 2.63
N TYR A 145 -6.22 19.11 1.51
CA TYR A 145 -6.92 19.44 0.25
C TYR A 145 -8.45 19.32 0.36
N GLY A 146 -8.94 18.41 1.18
CA GLY A 146 -10.40 18.22 1.41
C GLY A 146 -10.94 18.93 2.64
N LEU A 147 -10.24 19.92 3.21
CA LEU A 147 -10.64 20.57 4.44
C LEU A 147 -12.01 21.27 4.32
N ASP A 148 -12.33 21.88 3.17
CA ASP A 148 -13.64 22.48 2.93
C ASP A 148 -14.76 21.45 3.11
N ASN A 149 -14.63 20.26 2.52
CA ASN A 149 -15.59 19.17 2.65
C ASN A 149 -15.72 18.68 4.10
N GLU A 150 -14.61 18.63 4.83
CA GLU A 150 -14.60 18.22 6.23
C GLU A 150 -15.19 19.31 7.14
N LEU A 151 -14.86 20.56 6.93
CA LEU A 151 -15.47 21.69 7.64
C LEU A 151 -16.98 21.75 7.40
N ASP A 152 -17.44 21.49 6.18
CA ASP A 152 -18.87 21.42 5.85
C ASP A 152 -19.56 20.21 6.49
N ARG A 153 -18.85 19.08 6.60
CA ARG A 153 -19.34 17.90 7.33
C ARG A 153 -19.48 18.19 8.82
N LEU A 154 -18.47 18.81 9.41
CA LEU A 154 -18.47 19.22 10.83
C LEU A 154 -19.56 20.25 11.09
N GLN A 155 -19.74 21.21 10.20
CA GLN A 155 -20.81 22.21 10.24
C GLN A 155 -22.20 21.51 10.28
N ARG A 156 -22.47 20.60 9.34
CA ARG A 156 -23.71 19.82 9.30
C ARG A 156 -23.90 18.95 10.54
N LYS A 157 -22.83 18.36 11.11
CA LYS A 157 -22.87 17.59 12.34
C LYS A 157 -23.19 18.49 13.54
N LEU A 158 -22.61 19.70 13.61
CA LEU A 158 -22.88 20.69 14.65
C LEU A 158 -24.35 21.15 14.61
N GLU A 159 -24.89 21.42 13.44
CA GLU A 159 -26.30 21.81 13.26
C GLU A 159 -27.29 20.75 13.75
N ARG A 160 -26.98 19.47 13.45
CA ARG A 160 -27.79 18.31 13.86
C ARG A 160 -27.57 17.91 15.32
N SER A 161 -26.54 18.44 15.98
CA SER A 161 -26.21 18.07 17.36
C SER A 161 -27.21 18.67 18.34
N GLY A 162 -27.58 17.89 19.37
CA GLY A 162 -28.39 18.37 20.51
C GLY A 162 -27.61 19.21 21.55
N CYS A 163 -26.42 19.75 21.19
CA CYS A 163 -25.57 20.50 22.10
C CYS A 163 -26.22 21.80 22.56
N SER A 164 -25.84 22.27 23.78
CA SER A 164 -26.25 23.57 24.30
C SER A 164 -25.82 24.72 23.39
N LYS A 165 -26.58 25.82 23.38
CA LYS A 165 -26.33 27.00 22.55
C LYS A 165 -24.91 27.54 22.68
N GLY A 166 -24.40 27.67 23.93
CA GLY A 166 -23.07 28.18 24.18
C GLY A 166 -21.95 27.27 23.65
N ARG A 167 -22.15 25.93 23.66
CA ARG A 167 -21.20 24.99 23.06
C ARG A 167 -21.22 25.07 21.53
N LYS A 168 -22.41 25.23 20.93
CA LYS A 168 -22.55 25.45 19.48
C LYS A 168 -21.83 26.71 19.02
N GLU A 169 -21.99 27.82 19.72
CA GLU A 169 -21.32 29.09 19.41
C GLU A 169 -19.80 28.99 19.51
N LYS A 170 -19.28 28.27 20.53
CA LYS A 170 -17.83 28.05 20.70
C LYS A 170 -17.25 27.20 19.55
N VAL A 171 -17.94 26.14 19.17
CA VAL A 171 -17.51 25.28 18.04
C VAL A 171 -17.63 26.03 16.71
N GLN A 172 -18.71 26.81 16.52
CA GLN A 172 -18.89 27.62 15.32
C GLN A 172 -17.74 28.62 15.12
N ARG A 173 -17.35 29.37 16.16
CA ARG A 173 -16.19 30.28 16.09
C ARG A 173 -14.90 29.58 15.68
N LYS A 174 -14.67 28.36 16.20
CA LYS A 174 -13.49 27.58 15.81
C LYS A 174 -13.55 27.14 14.35
N LEU A 175 -14.72 26.73 13.84
CA LEU A 175 -14.93 26.39 12.43
C LEU A 175 -14.70 27.60 11.51
N ASP A 176 -15.18 28.78 11.93
CA ASP A 176 -14.99 30.01 11.16
C ASP A 176 -13.52 30.43 11.10
N LEU A 177 -12.78 30.29 12.20
CA LEU A 177 -11.33 30.53 12.24
C LEU A 177 -10.59 29.52 11.34
N ALA A 178 -10.94 28.23 11.41
CA ALA A 178 -10.33 27.21 10.55
C ALA A 178 -10.59 27.48 9.06
N ARG A 179 -11.76 28.03 8.69
CA ARG A 179 -12.05 28.45 7.30
C ARG A 179 -11.20 29.65 6.85
N VAL A 180 -10.92 30.59 7.74
CA VAL A 180 -10.02 31.71 7.44
C VAL A 180 -8.58 31.20 7.26
N ASP A 181 -8.08 30.42 8.20
CA ASP A 181 -6.74 29.81 8.13
C ASP A 181 -6.57 28.97 6.85
N PHE A 182 -7.63 28.27 6.43
CA PHE A 182 -7.60 27.46 5.21
C PHE A 182 -7.54 28.31 3.93
N LYS A 183 -8.22 29.46 3.88
CA LYS A 183 -8.14 30.38 2.73
C LYS A 183 -6.74 30.95 2.54
N GLU A 184 -5.97 31.05 3.63
CA GLU A 184 -4.57 31.50 3.62
C GLU A 184 -3.59 30.31 3.44
N ALA A 185 -4.08 29.07 3.48
CA ALA A 185 -3.25 27.89 3.31
C ALA A 185 -2.72 27.76 1.87
N LEU A 186 -1.56 27.13 1.75
CA LEU A 186 -0.98 26.83 0.45
C LEU A 186 -1.92 25.90 -0.34
N GLY A 187 -2.25 26.26 -1.56
CA GLY A 187 -3.00 25.39 -2.47
C GLY A 187 -2.18 24.19 -2.94
N ALA A 188 -2.83 23.19 -3.55
CA ALA A 188 -2.17 21.98 -4.03
C ALA A 188 -0.95 22.26 -4.95
N PRO A 189 -0.99 23.22 -5.91
CA PRO A 189 0.18 23.55 -6.72
C PRO A 189 1.37 24.06 -5.93
N GLU A 190 1.14 24.86 -4.90
CA GLU A 190 2.17 25.46 -4.03
C GLU A 190 2.80 24.39 -3.14
N VAL A 191 2.01 23.48 -2.58
CA VAL A 191 2.49 22.32 -1.80
C VAL A 191 3.35 21.43 -2.68
N ILE A 192 2.87 21.12 -3.89
CA ILE A 192 3.63 20.31 -4.86
C ILE A 192 4.96 21.01 -5.22
N ARG A 193 4.94 22.31 -5.52
CA ARG A 193 6.15 23.07 -5.86
C ARG A 193 7.17 23.06 -4.73
N LYS A 194 6.71 23.15 -3.48
CA LYS A 194 7.57 23.22 -2.30
C LYS A 194 8.15 21.87 -1.90
N PHE A 195 7.35 20.80 -1.99
CA PHE A 195 7.68 19.51 -1.38
C PHE A 195 7.93 18.38 -2.37
N LEU A 196 7.60 18.51 -3.65
CA LEU A 196 7.91 17.52 -4.66
C LEU A 196 9.22 17.90 -5.38
N PRO A 197 10.36 17.28 -5.03
CA PRO A 197 11.65 17.61 -5.63
C PRO A 197 11.63 17.51 -7.17
N THR A 198 12.40 18.35 -7.82
CA THR A 198 12.53 18.31 -9.30
C THR A 198 13.17 17.03 -9.81
N SER A 199 13.91 16.30 -8.95
CA SER A 199 14.48 14.99 -9.24
C SER A 199 13.45 13.86 -9.35
N VAL A 200 12.24 14.05 -8.79
CA VAL A 200 11.14 13.08 -8.94
C VAL A 200 10.73 12.98 -10.40
N ARG A 201 10.78 11.78 -10.97
CA ARG A 201 10.43 11.48 -12.36
C ARG A 201 9.17 10.62 -12.49
N LYS A 202 8.82 9.84 -11.47
CA LYS A 202 7.68 8.91 -11.48
C LYS A 202 6.79 9.14 -10.27
N LEU A 203 5.57 9.61 -10.53
CA LEU A 203 4.54 9.88 -9.53
C LEU A 203 3.37 8.90 -9.71
N LEU A 204 2.98 8.24 -8.64
CA LEU A 204 1.82 7.37 -8.59
C LEU A 204 0.66 8.08 -7.89
N VAL A 205 -0.53 8.05 -8.50
CA VAL A 205 -1.76 8.66 -7.97
C VAL A 205 -2.84 7.59 -7.82
N PHE A 206 -3.36 7.42 -6.62
CA PHE A 206 -4.44 6.47 -6.35
C PHE A 206 -5.79 7.16 -6.44
N CYS A 207 -6.64 6.66 -7.35
CA CYS A 207 -8.02 7.08 -7.53
C CYS A 207 -8.98 6.05 -6.93
N ARG A 208 -10.17 6.48 -6.52
CA ARG A 208 -11.17 5.64 -5.89
C ARG A 208 -11.86 4.70 -6.90
N ASP A 209 -12.32 5.27 -8.00
CA ASP A 209 -13.08 4.60 -9.06
C ASP A 209 -12.85 5.31 -10.40
N LEU A 210 -13.46 4.79 -11.48
CA LEU A 210 -13.33 5.36 -12.82
C LEU A 210 -13.91 6.78 -12.94
N THR A 211 -14.90 7.13 -12.15
CA THR A 211 -15.49 8.48 -12.14
C THR A 211 -14.52 9.47 -11.51
N ASP A 212 -13.94 9.07 -10.37
CA ASP A 212 -12.90 9.82 -9.68
C ASP A 212 -11.65 10.00 -10.57
N LEU A 213 -11.22 8.93 -11.27
CA LEU A 213 -10.12 8.97 -12.23
C LEU A 213 -10.33 10.07 -13.29
N LYS A 214 -11.50 10.08 -13.94
CA LYS A 214 -11.83 11.05 -14.99
C LYS A 214 -11.82 12.50 -14.49
N GLN A 215 -12.17 12.72 -13.24
CA GLN A 215 -12.16 14.03 -12.60
C GLN A 215 -10.75 14.42 -12.16
N MET A 216 -10.03 13.50 -11.53
CA MET A 216 -8.72 13.78 -10.92
C MET A 216 -7.59 13.92 -11.93
N VAL A 217 -7.62 13.22 -13.05
CA VAL A 217 -6.57 13.32 -14.08
C VAL A 217 -6.37 14.78 -14.55
N PRO A 218 -7.38 15.51 -15.06
CA PRO A 218 -7.18 16.88 -15.49
C PRO A 218 -6.84 17.82 -14.33
N GLU A 219 -7.37 17.56 -13.13
CA GLU A 219 -7.15 18.41 -11.97
C GLU A 219 -5.70 18.30 -11.47
N VAL A 220 -5.20 17.09 -11.23
CA VAL A 220 -3.81 16.84 -10.81
C VAL A 220 -2.81 17.29 -11.87
N CYS A 221 -3.10 17.02 -13.15
CA CYS A 221 -2.28 17.52 -14.25
C CYS A 221 -2.20 19.06 -14.22
N GLY A 222 -3.32 19.74 -13.94
CA GLY A 222 -3.37 21.18 -13.77
C GLY A 222 -2.54 21.68 -12.59
N TRP A 223 -2.57 20.98 -11.44
CA TRP A 223 -1.74 21.32 -10.27
C TRP A 223 -0.25 21.19 -10.56
N LEU A 224 0.15 20.05 -11.15
CA LEU A 224 1.52 19.78 -11.50
C LEU A 224 2.07 20.78 -12.51
N THR A 225 1.28 21.13 -13.52
CA THR A 225 1.65 22.15 -14.52
C THR A 225 1.81 23.54 -13.89
N ARG A 226 0.88 23.95 -13.01
CA ARG A 226 0.99 25.20 -12.24
C ARG A 226 2.17 25.18 -11.26
N ALA A 227 2.56 24.01 -10.77
CA ALA A 227 3.76 23.84 -9.98
C ALA A 227 5.06 23.89 -10.81
N GLY A 228 4.98 24.06 -12.14
CA GLY A 228 6.11 24.19 -13.05
C GLY A 228 6.67 22.85 -13.56
N ARG A 229 5.87 21.76 -13.49
CA ARG A 229 6.31 20.44 -13.95
C ARG A 229 5.83 20.16 -15.37
N ALA A 230 6.74 19.72 -16.24
CA ALA A 230 6.37 19.10 -17.52
C ALA A 230 5.96 17.63 -17.23
N ILE A 231 4.74 17.24 -17.62
CA ILE A 231 4.15 15.96 -17.24
C ILE A 231 3.78 15.09 -18.45
N THR A 232 3.74 13.76 -18.23
CA THR A 232 3.15 12.79 -19.15
C THR A 232 2.21 11.89 -18.33
N PRO A 233 0.88 12.00 -18.49
CA PRO A 233 -0.07 11.20 -17.73
C PRO A 233 -0.26 9.81 -18.35
N PHE A 234 -0.47 8.82 -17.47
CA PHE A 234 -0.80 7.44 -17.78
C PHE A 234 -1.96 7.00 -16.90
N GLU A 235 -2.83 6.13 -17.40
CA GLU A 235 -4.01 5.66 -16.67
C GLU A 235 -4.10 4.14 -16.76
N ILE A 236 -4.28 3.48 -15.60
CA ILE A 236 -4.50 2.04 -15.53
C ILE A 236 -5.74 1.70 -14.71
N HIS A 237 -6.58 0.82 -15.22
CA HIS A 237 -7.78 0.34 -14.55
C HIS A 237 -8.28 -0.98 -15.15
N HIS A 238 -9.10 -1.70 -14.41
CA HIS A 238 -9.60 -3.04 -14.81
C HIS A 238 -10.37 -3.07 -16.13
N ALA A 239 -11.03 -1.98 -16.53
CA ALA A 239 -11.83 -1.93 -17.75
C ALA A 239 -10.99 -1.86 -19.04
N GLN A 240 -9.67 -1.62 -18.96
CA GLN A 240 -8.77 -1.58 -20.13
C GLN A 240 -8.23 -2.96 -20.54
N GLY A 241 -8.33 -3.95 -19.67
CA GLY A 241 -7.75 -5.27 -19.87
C GLY A 241 -6.21 -5.33 -19.61
N GLU A 242 -5.72 -6.52 -19.29
CA GLU A 242 -4.33 -6.74 -18.85
C GLU A 242 -3.29 -6.35 -19.91
N ARG A 243 -3.53 -6.68 -21.19
CA ARG A 243 -2.59 -6.39 -22.27
C ARG A 243 -2.38 -4.90 -22.48
N GLN A 244 -3.44 -4.09 -22.37
CA GLN A 244 -3.36 -2.64 -22.51
C GLN A 244 -2.66 -2.03 -21.29
N ASN A 245 -3.03 -2.44 -20.08
CA ASN A 245 -2.39 -2.01 -18.85
C ASN A 245 -0.89 -2.35 -18.86
N GLY A 246 -0.49 -3.53 -19.36
CA GLY A 246 0.91 -3.92 -19.50
C GLY A 246 1.70 -2.94 -20.37
N ARG A 247 1.19 -2.58 -21.56
CA ARG A 247 1.83 -1.60 -22.45
C ARG A 247 1.96 -0.21 -21.82
N ILE A 248 0.95 0.22 -21.06
CA ILE A 248 0.98 1.51 -20.36
C ILE A 248 2.03 1.49 -19.27
N LEU A 249 2.14 0.40 -18.52
CA LEU A 249 3.16 0.25 -17.49
C LEU A 249 4.57 0.22 -18.08
N ASP A 250 4.77 -0.42 -19.22
CA ASP A 250 6.05 -0.42 -19.91
C ASP A 250 6.45 0.99 -20.34
N ALA A 251 5.51 1.76 -20.93
CA ALA A 251 5.75 3.15 -21.29
C ALA A 251 5.98 4.06 -20.05
N PHE A 252 5.30 3.80 -18.93
CA PHE A 252 5.55 4.52 -17.67
C PHE A 252 6.95 4.26 -17.10
N ARG A 253 7.48 3.05 -17.29
CA ARG A 253 8.83 2.66 -16.81
C ARG A 253 9.96 3.34 -17.58
N GLU A 254 9.73 3.79 -18.81
CA GLU A 254 10.73 4.46 -19.62
C GLU A 254 11.29 5.70 -18.91
N GLU A 255 12.58 5.96 -19.13
CA GLU A 255 13.23 7.17 -18.62
C GLU A 255 12.78 8.40 -19.42
N SER A 256 12.56 9.51 -18.73
CA SER A 256 12.11 10.76 -19.33
C SER A 256 12.51 11.96 -18.48
N ASP A 257 12.78 13.09 -19.16
CA ASP A 257 12.95 14.38 -18.48
C ASP A 257 11.63 14.95 -17.96
N ARG A 258 10.50 14.42 -18.43
CA ARG A 258 9.16 14.78 -17.95
C ARG A 258 8.79 13.94 -16.74
N LEU A 259 7.93 14.49 -15.89
CA LEU A 259 7.33 13.73 -14.79
C LEU A 259 6.26 12.78 -15.36
N HIS A 260 6.51 11.49 -15.32
CA HIS A 260 5.51 10.48 -15.61
C HIS A 260 4.54 10.38 -14.43
N VAL A 261 3.25 10.49 -14.70
CA VAL A 261 2.19 10.45 -13.68
C VAL A 261 1.27 9.28 -13.97
N LEU A 262 1.30 8.26 -13.13
CA LEU A 262 0.46 7.07 -13.28
C LEU A 262 -0.76 7.16 -12.35
N PHE A 263 -1.94 7.26 -12.94
CA PHE A 263 -3.21 7.20 -12.23
C PHE A 263 -3.71 5.75 -12.19
N SER A 264 -4.08 5.27 -11.02
CA SER A 264 -4.50 3.89 -10.82
C SER A 264 -5.81 3.77 -10.05
N VAL A 265 -6.73 2.93 -10.56
CA VAL A 265 -7.94 2.53 -9.86
C VAL A 265 -7.82 1.07 -9.47
N ASN A 266 -7.60 0.79 -8.19
CA ASN A 266 -7.53 -0.54 -7.56
C ASN A 266 -6.50 -1.54 -8.12
N MET A 267 -5.87 -1.27 -9.28
CA MET A 267 -4.98 -2.20 -9.98
C MET A 267 -3.63 -2.43 -9.28
N LEU A 268 -3.16 -1.45 -8.52
CA LEU A 268 -1.85 -1.49 -7.86
C LEU A 268 -1.92 -1.86 -6.37
N ILE A 269 -3.10 -2.17 -5.86
CA ILE A 269 -3.27 -2.64 -4.49
C ILE A 269 -2.81 -4.08 -4.39
N GLU A 270 -3.12 -4.90 -5.41
CA GLU A 270 -2.82 -6.33 -5.44
C GLU A 270 -2.07 -6.71 -6.73
N GLY A 271 -0.82 -7.16 -6.58
CA GLY A 271 -0.13 -7.96 -7.58
C GLY A 271 0.61 -7.26 -8.73
N LEU A 272 0.45 -5.96 -8.97
CA LEU A 272 1.25 -5.24 -9.95
C LEU A 272 2.37 -4.47 -9.27
N HIS A 273 3.61 -4.88 -9.49
CA HIS A 273 4.79 -4.14 -9.05
C HIS A 273 5.17 -3.09 -10.08
N VAL A 274 5.23 -1.83 -9.65
CA VAL A 274 5.71 -0.71 -10.46
C VAL A 274 7.06 -0.28 -9.92
N GLU A 275 8.11 -0.62 -10.64
CA GLU A 275 9.48 -0.26 -10.28
C GLU A 275 9.76 1.22 -10.48
N GLY A 276 10.64 1.76 -9.64
CA GLY A 276 11.19 3.11 -9.80
C GLY A 276 10.21 4.24 -9.53
N VAL A 277 9.13 4.01 -8.75
CA VAL A 277 8.24 5.08 -8.29
C VAL A 277 8.98 5.95 -7.27
N ASP A 278 9.08 7.25 -7.55
CA ASP A 278 9.78 8.21 -6.69
C ASP A 278 8.83 8.89 -5.69
N ALA A 279 7.54 9.01 -6.05
CA ALA A 279 6.55 9.66 -5.20
C ALA A 279 5.16 9.05 -5.33
N VAL A 280 4.35 9.22 -4.28
CA VAL A 280 2.93 8.84 -4.24
C VAL A 280 2.09 10.04 -3.84
N LEU A 281 0.95 10.22 -4.50
CA LEU A 281 -0.07 11.19 -4.15
C LEU A 281 -1.37 10.45 -3.76
N PHE A 282 -1.79 10.62 -2.52
CA PHE A 282 -3.06 10.11 -2.02
C PHE A 282 -4.16 11.15 -2.23
N LEU A 283 -5.13 10.82 -3.07
CA LEU A 283 -6.37 11.58 -3.28
C LEU A 283 -7.60 10.80 -2.82
N ARG A 284 -7.42 9.54 -2.44
CA ARG A 284 -8.47 8.66 -1.94
C ARG A 284 -8.35 8.52 -0.43
N ARG A 285 -9.44 8.78 0.30
CA ARG A 285 -9.57 8.30 1.68
C ARG A 285 -9.67 6.77 1.68
N THR A 286 -8.79 6.12 2.41
CA THR A 286 -8.90 4.69 2.71
C THR A 286 -9.18 4.54 4.20
N GLU A 287 -10.22 3.81 4.54
CA GLU A 287 -10.52 3.48 5.94
C GLU A 287 -9.58 2.38 6.49
N SER A 288 -8.89 1.69 5.58
CA SER A 288 -7.98 0.61 5.91
C SER A 288 -6.52 1.08 5.94
N TYR A 289 -5.94 1.06 7.13
CA TYR A 289 -4.50 1.23 7.37
C TYR A 289 -3.65 0.28 6.51
N ILE A 290 -4.12 -0.96 6.33
CA ILE A 290 -3.46 -2.01 5.53
C ILE A 290 -3.32 -1.57 4.08
N VAL A 291 -4.41 -1.06 3.48
CA VAL A 291 -4.41 -0.57 2.10
C VAL A 291 -3.44 0.61 1.95
N THR A 292 -3.41 1.52 2.93
CA THR A 292 -2.46 2.65 2.92
C THR A 292 -1.01 2.15 2.96
N LEU A 293 -0.69 1.17 3.79
CA LEU A 293 0.65 0.58 3.85
C LEU A 293 1.05 -0.15 2.56
N GLN A 294 0.12 -0.88 1.95
CA GLN A 294 0.34 -1.54 0.67
C GLN A 294 0.61 -0.52 -0.44
N GLN A 295 -0.13 0.58 -0.45
CA GLN A 295 0.07 1.69 -1.38
C GLN A 295 1.40 2.41 -1.15
N LEU A 296 1.76 2.66 0.11
CA LEU A 296 3.08 3.18 0.48
C LEU A 296 4.21 2.25 0.01
N GLY A 297 4.05 0.96 0.24
CA GLY A 297 5.05 -0.05 -0.17
C GLY A 297 5.37 -0.04 -1.67
N ARG A 298 4.51 0.54 -2.51
CA ARG A 298 4.75 0.65 -3.96
C ARG A 298 5.78 1.71 -4.34
N CYS A 299 6.00 2.73 -3.51
CA CYS A 299 7.03 3.75 -3.75
C CYS A 299 8.32 3.49 -2.94
N LEU A 300 8.34 2.46 -2.10
CA LEU A 300 9.49 2.10 -1.30
C LEU A 300 10.31 1.05 -2.07
N ASP A 301 11.26 1.50 -2.87
CA ASP A 301 12.16 0.62 -3.60
C ASP A 301 13.46 0.43 -2.80
N ALA A 302 13.76 -0.82 -2.41
CA ALA A 302 14.98 -1.15 -1.69
C ALA A 302 16.17 -1.03 -2.66
N GLY A 303 17.04 -0.08 -2.42
CA GLY A 303 18.31 0.07 -3.14
C GLY A 303 18.39 1.21 -4.14
N ALA A 304 17.34 1.98 -4.36
CA ALA A 304 17.36 3.10 -5.29
C ALA A 304 18.20 4.31 -4.84
N GLY A 305 18.65 4.37 -3.57
CA GLY A 305 19.39 5.51 -3.02
C GLY A 305 18.59 6.83 -3.01
N LYS A 306 17.31 6.77 -3.36
CA LYS A 306 16.38 7.90 -3.42
C LYS A 306 15.51 7.92 -2.17
N GLN A 307 15.14 9.11 -1.73
CA GLN A 307 14.17 9.29 -0.67
C GLN A 307 12.78 9.47 -1.30
N PRO A 308 11.84 8.51 -1.14
CA PRO A 308 10.51 8.62 -1.69
C PRO A 308 9.73 9.77 -1.06
N VAL A 309 8.81 10.36 -1.82
CA VAL A 309 7.92 11.43 -1.33
C VAL A 309 6.49 10.95 -1.31
N VAL A 310 5.81 11.15 -0.20
CA VAL A 310 4.39 10.83 -0.03
C VAL A 310 3.63 12.12 0.20
N LEU A 311 2.76 12.47 -0.74
CA LEU A 311 1.85 13.60 -0.63
C LEU A 311 0.47 13.07 -0.22
N ASP A 312 0.05 13.33 1.01
CA ASP A 312 -1.28 12.93 1.50
C ASP A 312 -2.20 14.16 1.55
N PHE A 313 -3.03 14.31 0.50
CA PHE A 313 -3.94 15.44 0.35
C PHE A 313 -5.33 15.19 0.91
N VAL A 314 -5.63 13.98 1.32
CA VAL A 314 -6.95 13.61 1.84
C VAL A 314 -6.94 13.32 3.33
N ASN A 315 -5.78 13.49 3.95
CA ASN A 315 -5.60 13.19 5.36
C ASN A 315 -6.12 11.78 5.70
N ASN A 316 -5.67 10.78 4.93
CA ASN A 316 -5.96 9.36 5.21
C ASN A 316 -5.56 8.96 6.62
N LEU A 317 -4.84 9.83 7.25
CA LEU A 317 -4.18 9.70 8.51
C LEU A 317 -4.94 10.44 9.62
N SER A 318 -6.18 10.95 9.33
CA SER A 318 -7.03 11.62 10.32
C SER A 318 -7.60 10.59 11.30
N GLY A 319 -7.02 10.54 12.44
CA GLY A 319 -7.44 9.66 13.53
C GLY A 319 -6.28 8.99 14.26
N LYS A 320 -5.35 8.40 13.56
CA LYS A 320 -4.00 8.02 14.03
C LYS A 320 -3.13 7.96 12.79
N SER A 321 -2.20 8.90 12.65
CA SER A 321 -1.21 8.89 11.57
C SER A 321 -0.54 7.51 11.53
N VAL A 322 -0.23 7.01 10.32
CA VAL A 322 0.65 5.85 10.16
C VAL A 322 1.86 6.00 11.08
N TYR A 323 2.35 7.20 11.25
CA TYR A 323 3.45 7.51 12.15
C TYR A 323 3.08 7.54 13.63
N ASP A 324 1.87 7.95 14.01
CA ASP A 324 1.44 7.84 15.43
C ASP A 324 1.26 6.38 15.84
N VAL A 325 0.90 5.52 14.89
CA VAL A 325 0.88 4.07 15.11
C VAL A 325 2.29 3.50 15.08
N MET A 326 3.18 4.04 14.23
CA MET A 326 4.55 3.55 14.09
C MET A 326 5.53 4.14 15.08
N ALA A 327 5.37 5.40 15.51
CA ALA A 327 6.29 6.06 16.44
C ALA A 327 6.58 5.24 17.71
N PRO A 328 5.57 4.67 18.41
CA PRO A 328 5.83 3.80 19.56
C PRO A 328 6.60 2.53 19.20
N HIS A 329 6.37 1.96 18.00
CA HIS A 329 7.11 0.81 17.53
C HIS A 329 8.56 1.15 17.24
N LEU A 330 8.82 2.31 16.64
CA LEU A 330 10.16 2.79 16.32
C LEU A 330 10.95 3.16 17.57
N GLU A 331 10.33 3.82 18.54
CA GLU A 331 10.92 4.07 19.86
C GLU A 331 11.30 2.76 20.56
N ARG A 332 10.39 1.77 20.51
CA ARG A 332 10.64 0.46 21.10
C ARG A 332 11.79 -0.28 20.41
N LEU A 333 11.89 -0.20 19.07
CA LEU A 333 13.00 -0.78 18.32
C LEU A 333 14.32 -0.11 18.64
N SER A 334 14.36 1.21 18.87
CA SER A 334 15.59 1.93 19.23
C SER A 334 16.16 1.52 20.60
N LEU A 335 15.34 0.91 21.46
CA LEU A 335 15.76 0.39 22.77
C LEU A 335 16.25 -1.08 22.70
N LEU A 336 16.04 -1.77 21.58
CA LEU A 336 16.46 -3.16 21.40
C LEU A 336 17.84 -3.22 20.72
N PRO A 337 18.66 -4.22 21.04
CA PRO A 337 19.92 -4.43 20.32
C PRO A 337 19.61 -4.75 18.86
N SER A 338 20.30 -4.06 17.94
CA SER A 338 20.17 -4.32 16.52
C SER A 338 20.62 -5.75 16.18
N PRO A 339 19.92 -6.48 15.30
CA PRO A 339 20.40 -7.75 14.81
C PRO A 339 21.78 -7.64 14.16
N LYS A 340 22.58 -8.70 14.21
CA LYS A 340 23.91 -8.71 13.60
C LYS A 340 23.84 -8.32 12.13
N GLY A 341 24.61 -7.30 11.75
CA GLY A 341 24.70 -6.80 10.38
C GLY A 341 23.75 -5.62 10.03
N PHE A 342 22.98 -5.13 11.01
CA PHE A 342 22.12 -3.96 10.82
C PHE A 342 22.46 -2.86 11.80
N GLU A 343 22.58 -1.63 11.30
CA GLU A 343 22.69 -0.44 12.15
C GLU A 343 21.33 0.25 12.20
N GLY A 344 20.87 0.55 13.42
CA GLY A 344 19.59 1.23 13.62
C GLY A 344 19.66 2.69 13.18
N ASN A 345 18.71 3.13 12.37
CA ASN A 345 18.57 4.51 11.94
C ASN A 345 17.43 5.19 12.71
N THR A 346 17.77 6.10 13.62
CA THR A 346 16.81 6.88 14.40
C THR A 346 16.64 8.31 13.88
N SER A 347 17.33 8.70 12.81
CA SER A 347 17.32 10.07 12.30
C SER A 347 15.92 10.55 11.87
N PHE A 348 15.04 9.63 11.46
CA PHE A 348 13.68 9.94 11.09
C PHE A 348 12.74 10.21 12.29
N LEU A 349 13.09 9.78 13.50
CA LEU A 349 12.36 10.12 14.73
C LEU A 349 12.48 11.61 15.07
N ALA A 350 13.57 12.25 14.62
CA ALA A 350 13.84 13.66 14.86
C ALA A 350 13.23 14.61 13.81
N THR A 351 12.81 14.10 12.65
CA THR A 351 12.11 14.91 11.67
C THR A 351 10.66 15.10 12.12
N GLY A 352 10.46 16.13 12.97
CA GLY A 352 9.16 16.51 13.48
C GLY A 352 8.16 16.66 12.32
N PHE A 353 7.05 15.95 12.44
CA PHE A 353 5.92 16.11 11.52
C PHE A 353 5.47 17.56 11.50
N LEU A 354 5.10 18.03 10.31
CA LEU A 354 4.30 19.26 10.14
C LEU A 354 2.88 19.01 10.70
N SER A 355 2.77 18.90 12.02
CA SER A 355 1.55 18.52 12.75
C SER A 355 0.65 19.70 13.09
N ASP A 356 1.04 20.94 12.75
CA ASP A 356 0.34 22.14 13.18
C ASP A 356 -1.14 22.22 12.79
N ILE A 357 -1.50 21.67 11.62
CA ILE A 357 -2.91 21.68 11.17
C ILE A 357 -3.73 20.62 11.90
N ARG A 358 -3.13 19.50 12.25
CA ARG A 358 -3.81 18.38 12.91
C ARG A 358 -4.22 18.68 14.34
N LEU A 359 -3.31 19.26 15.15
CA LEU A 359 -3.60 19.66 16.53
C LEU A 359 -4.78 20.62 16.60
N ARG A 360 -4.90 21.56 15.62
CA ARG A 360 -6.01 22.49 15.54
C ARG A 360 -7.36 21.85 15.18
N ILE A 361 -7.36 20.74 14.40
CA ILE A 361 -8.58 20.01 14.06
C ILE A 361 -9.03 19.11 15.20
N GLU A 362 -8.12 18.43 15.87
CA GLU A 362 -8.45 17.59 17.04
C GLU A 362 -8.99 18.41 18.22
N GLU A 363 -8.53 19.65 18.40
CA GLU A 363 -9.09 20.58 19.37
C GLU A 363 -10.50 21.06 19.00
N LEU A 364 -10.92 20.93 17.73
CA LEU A 364 -12.25 21.29 17.23
C LEU A 364 -13.30 20.18 17.45
N LEU A 365 -12.87 18.93 17.62
CA LEU A 365 -13.74 17.76 17.85
C LEU A 365 -13.90 17.50 19.33
#